data_0e908639d17bb18e3801d5c391f1e701
#
_entry.id   0e908639d17bb18e3801d5c391f1e701
#
_cell.length_a   1.000
_cell.length_b   1.000
_cell.length_c   1.000
_cell.angle_alpha   90.00
_cell.angle_beta   90.00
_cell.angle_gamma   90.00
#
_symmetry.space_group_name_H-M   'P 1'
#
loop_
_entity.id
_entity.type
_entity.pdbx_description
1 polymer ?
#
loop_
_entity_poly.entity_id
_entity_poly.type
_entity_poly.pdbx_seq_one_letter_code
_entity_poly.pdbx_strand_id
1 'polypeptide(L)'
;MFIIIRINFNKEWYRLMTYIKSKSSILKLLASITITLFCIVLFPSAVKAEDNQAAEVNADITLSNQGSISRMTDGSYNTKTTFSSGDTITITSSEKMYSLYIKWDLIPSEWTLSYNGKTETNGTNGFLHEYVQIPDGTTEMTITFASKESICDMHVYSKGSVPEDVQTWKTPCDNADILVFATHADD
;
A
#
# COMPACT_ATOMS: atom_id res chain seq x y z
N MET A 1 6.25 15.30 21.71
CA MET A 1 5.78 15.89 22.99
C MET A 1 4.46 16.61 22.71
N PHE A 2 3.32 15.94 22.90
CA PHE A 2 1.99 16.52 22.68
C PHE A 2 1.55 17.22 23.96
N ILE A 3 1.37 18.55 23.91
CA ILE A 3 0.80 19.31 25.02
C ILE A 3 -0.71 19.17 24.93
N ILE A 4 -1.29 18.37 25.83
CA ILE A 4 -2.75 18.29 26.00
C ILE A 4 -3.16 19.54 26.79
N ILE A 5 -3.62 20.56 26.09
CA ILE A 5 -4.30 21.71 26.71
C ILE A 5 -5.68 21.23 27.12
N ARG A 6 -5.83 20.81 28.38
CA ARG A 6 -7.13 20.53 29.00
C ARG A 6 -7.79 21.88 29.32
N ILE A 7 -8.44 22.47 28.31
CA ILE A 7 -9.29 23.65 28.53
C ILE A 7 -10.49 23.19 29.36
N ASN A 8 -10.73 23.88 30.45
CA ASN A 8 -11.87 23.61 31.34
C ASN A 8 -13.14 24.18 30.66
N PHE A 9 -13.57 23.50 29.59
CA PHE A 9 -14.57 23.92 28.62
C PHE A 9 -15.98 24.11 29.24
N ASN A 10 -16.27 23.43 30.36
CA ASN A 10 -17.61 23.43 30.93
C ASN A 10 -18.01 24.77 31.59
N LYS A 11 -17.09 25.44 32.28
CA LYS A 11 -17.45 26.64 33.09
C LYS A 11 -17.59 27.90 32.23
N GLU A 12 -16.74 28.07 31.23
CA GLU A 12 -16.81 29.20 30.31
C GLU A 12 -17.96 29.06 29.29
N TRP A 13 -18.27 27.82 28.88
CA TRP A 13 -19.40 27.53 28.01
C TRP A 13 -20.75 27.87 28.66
N TYR A 14 -20.94 27.54 29.94
CA TYR A 14 -22.14 27.93 30.68
C TYR A 14 -22.31 29.43 30.83
N ARG A 15 -21.21 30.18 31.03
CA ARG A 15 -21.23 31.62 31.08
C ARG A 15 -21.62 32.26 29.74
N LEU A 16 -21.08 31.75 28.65
CA LEU A 16 -21.40 32.21 27.29
C LEU A 16 -22.87 31.95 26.94
N MET A 17 -23.38 30.79 27.25
CA MET A 17 -24.78 30.41 27.02
C MET A 17 -25.77 31.26 27.87
N THR A 18 -25.39 31.59 29.08
CA THR A 18 -26.24 32.45 29.96
C THR A 18 -26.24 33.88 29.45
N TYR A 19 -25.12 34.42 28.93
CA TYR A 19 -25.02 35.74 28.34
C TYR A 19 -25.85 35.87 27.04
N ILE A 20 -25.79 34.84 26.17
CA ILE A 20 -26.57 34.79 24.92
C ILE A 20 -28.10 34.79 25.20
N LYS A 21 -28.54 34.11 26.24
CA LYS A 21 -29.98 34.09 26.63
C LYS A 21 -30.55 35.44 27.04
N SER A 22 -29.72 36.39 27.48
CA SER A 22 -30.14 37.68 28.02
C SER A 22 -30.14 38.84 27.01
N LYS A 23 -29.67 38.66 25.78
CA LYS A 23 -29.50 39.73 24.79
C LYS A 23 -30.36 39.57 23.54
N SER A 24 -30.46 40.64 22.74
CA SER A 24 -31.36 40.74 21.58
C SER A 24 -31.17 39.63 20.52
N SER A 25 -32.19 39.41 19.69
CA SER A 25 -32.20 38.38 18.64
C SER A 25 -31.01 38.46 17.68
N ILE A 26 -30.49 39.65 17.42
CA ILE A 26 -29.34 39.86 16.54
C ILE A 26 -28.07 39.31 17.18
N LEU A 27 -27.86 39.51 18.49
CA LEU A 27 -26.70 39.00 19.20
C LEU A 27 -26.70 37.47 19.26
N LYS A 28 -27.88 36.84 19.36
CA LYS A 28 -28.06 35.41 19.32
C LYS A 28 -27.70 34.84 17.95
N LEU A 29 -28.09 35.54 16.87
CA LEU A 29 -27.77 35.12 15.51
C LEU A 29 -26.25 35.18 15.24
N LEU A 30 -25.61 36.30 15.62
CA LEU A 30 -24.17 36.49 15.49
C LEU A 30 -23.38 35.46 16.29
N ALA A 31 -23.78 35.17 17.53
CA ALA A 31 -23.15 34.14 18.37
C ALA A 31 -23.30 32.72 17.76
N SER A 32 -24.48 32.43 17.19
CA SER A 32 -24.70 31.17 16.50
C SER A 32 -23.77 30.97 15.29
N ILE A 33 -23.65 32.00 14.46
CA ILE A 33 -22.77 31.99 13.28
C ILE A 33 -21.31 31.82 13.70
N THR A 34 -20.85 32.54 14.73
CA THR A 34 -19.47 32.46 15.23
C THR A 34 -19.15 31.06 15.80
N ILE A 35 -20.09 30.47 16.54
CA ILE A 35 -19.94 29.12 17.09
C ILE A 35 -19.87 28.10 15.96
N THR A 36 -20.73 28.21 14.96
CA THR A 36 -20.72 27.30 13.79
C THR A 36 -19.41 27.42 13.01
N LEU A 37 -18.93 28.64 12.77
CA LEU A 37 -17.65 28.88 12.10
C LEU A 37 -16.46 28.34 12.92
N PHE A 38 -16.50 28.51 14.24
CA PHE A 38 -15.46 27.99 15.14
C PHE A 38 -15.45 26.47 15.20
N CYS A 39 -16.62 25.82 15.17
CA CYS A 39 -16.71 24.37 15.05
C CYS A 39 -16.15 23.85 13.72
N ILE A 40 -16.36 24.55 12.60
CA ILE A 40 -15.81 24.19 11.29
C ILE A 40 -14.27 24.31 11.28
N VAL A 41 -13.70 25.28 12.00
CA VAL A 41 -12.25 25.49 12.08
C VAL A 41 -11.56 24.54 13.07
N LEU A 42 -12.22 24.23 14.20
CA LEU A 42 -11.64 23.36 15.24
C LEU A 42 -11.91 21.87 15.04
N PHE A 43 -12.94 21.55 14.32
CA PHE A 43 -13.19 20.20 13.84
C PHE A 43 -13.12 20.25 12.32
N PRO A 44 -11.90 20.31 11.74
CA PRO A 44 -11.79 19.93 10.35
C PRO A 44 -12.50 18.58 10.32
N SER A 45 -13.60 18.51 9.55
CA SER A 45 -14.17 17.24 9.18
C SER A 45 -12.97 16.37 8.92
N ALA A 46 -12.78 15.30 9.67
CA ALA A 46 -11.85 14.28 9.27
C ALA A 46 -12.36 13.94 7.86
N VAL A 47 -11.77 14.58 6.86
CA VAL A 47 -11.81 14.07 5.50
C VAL A 47 -11.27 12.68 5.76
N LYS A 48 -12.15 11.68 5.78
CA LYS A 48 -11.73 10.31 5.60
C LYS A 48 -10.84 10.47 4.38
N ALA A 49 -9.52 10.36 4.57
CA ALA A 49 -8.66 10.05 3.46
C ALA A 49 -9.41 8.86 2.84
N GLU A 50 -9.97 9.05 1.67
CA GLU A 50 -10.42 7.94 0.87
C GLU A 50 -9.25 7.01 0.94
N ASP A 51 -9.44 5.86 1.56
CA ASP A 51 -8.43 4.82 1.62
C ASP A 51 -8.30 4.37 0.17
N ASN A 52 -7.42 5.06 -0.54
CA ASN A 52 -7.22 4.90 -1.96
C ASN A 52 -6.32 3.67 -2.13
N GLN A 53 -6.88 2.53 -1.68
CA GLN A 53 -6.23 1.24 -1.79
C GLN A 53 -5.93 0.98 -3.27
N ALA A 54 -4.70 0.55 -3.55
CA ALA A 54 -4.29 0.21 -4.89
C ALA A 54 -5.15 -0.97 -5.41
N ALA A 55 -5.74 -0.80 -6.57
CA ALA A 55 -6.49 -1.86 -7.25
C ALA A 55 -5.56 -2.66 -8.17
N GLU A 56 -5.82 -3.95 -8.32
CA GLU A 56 -5.10 -4.78 -9.28
C GLU A 56 -5.36 -4.26 -10.71
N VAL A 57 -4.28 -4.15 -11.49
CA VAL A 57 -4.31 -3.70 -12.89
C VAL A 57 -4.32 -4.92 -13.79
N ASN A 58 -5.25 -4.97 -14.74
CA ASN A 58 -5.22 -5.99 -15.77
C ASN A 58 -4.05 -5.72 -16.73
N ALA A 59 -3.06 -6.60 -16.72
CA ALA A 59 -1.83 -6.47 -17.50
C ALA A 59 -1.61 -7.69 -18.40
N ASP A 60 -1.04 -7.44 -19.56
CA ASP A 60 -0.56 -8.48 -20.47
C ASP A 60 0.85 -8.91 -20.04
N ILE A 61 1.05 -10.20 -19.84
CA ILE A 61 2.32 -10.79 -19.41
C ILE A 61 2.90 -11.62 -20.56
N THR A 62 4.16 -11.40 -20.85
CA THR A 62 4.92 -12.17 -21.84
C THR A 62 6.18 -12.77 -21.20
N LEU A 63 6.42 -14.04 -21.42
CA LEU A 63 7.58 -14.78 -20.92
C LEU A 63 8.58 -15.01 -22.05
N SER A 64 9.87 -14.90 -21.78
CA SER A 64 10.93 -15.31 -22.73
C SER A 64 11.08 -16.83 -22.85
N ASN A 65 10.61 -17.57 -21.86
CA ASN A 65 10.63 -19.03 -21.82
C ASN A 65 9.23 -19.64 -22.09
N GLN A 66 9.12 -20.97 -22.03
CA GLN A 66 7.84 -21.69 -22.21
C GLN A 66 7.08 -21.90 -20.89
N GLY A 67 7.29 -21.05 -19.89
CA GLY A 67 6.59 -21.07 -18.61
C GLY A 67 5.09 -20.81 -18.75
N SER A 68 4.34 -21.17 -17.72
CA SER A 68 2.88 -20.94 -17.69
C SER A 68 2.55 -19.69 -16.88
N ILE A 69 2.00 -18.68 -17.52
CA ILE A 69 1.55 -17.44 -16.86
C ILE A 69 0.50 -17.77 -15.81
N SER A 70 -0.46 -18.65 -16.11
CA SER A 70 -1.53 -18.98 -15.17
C SER A 70 -1.05 -19.56 -13.83
N ARG A 71 0.14 -20.18 -13.79
CA ARG A 71 0.69 -20.75 -12.55
C ARG A 71 1.32 -19.71 -11.62
N MET A 72 1.46 -18.49 -12.07
CA MET A 72 1.97 -17.38 -11.27
C MET A 72 1.01 -16.20 -11.19
N THR A 73 -0.26 -16.42 -11.59
CA THR A 73 -1.34 -15.42 -11.53
C THR A 73 -2.67 -16.05 -11.13
N ASP A 74 -2.66 -17.26 -10.57
CA ASP A 74 -3.87 -17.98 -10.15
C ASP A 74 -4.21 -17.80 -8.68
N GLY A 75 -3.44 -16.98 -7.94
CA GLY A 75 -3.60 -16.75 -6.50
C GLY A 75 -3.23 -17.98 -5.66
N SER A 76 -2.59 -19.00 -6.24
CA SER A 76 -2.22 -20.22 -5.56
C SER A 76 -0.73 -20.26 -5.26
N TYR A 77 -0.36 -20.47 -4.00
CA TYR A 77 1.06 -20.64 -3.61
C TYR A 77 1.58 -22.07 -3.86
N ASN A 78 0.71 -22.99 -4.30
CA ASN A 78 1.09 -24.38 -4.61
C ASN A 78 1.47 -24.58 -6.08
N THR A 79 1.25 -23.60 -6.93
CA THR A 79 1.63 -23.59 -8.34
C THR A 79 2.78 -22.63 -8.55
N LYS A 80 3.64 -22.86 -9.53
CA LYS A 80 4.77 -21.98 -9.81
C LYS A 80 5.23 -22.06 -11.26
N THR A 81 5.86 -21.00 -11.71
CA THR A 81 6.59 -20.91 -12.97
C THR A 81 8.07 -20.68 -12.67
N THR A 82 8.93 -21.50 -13.29
CA THR A 82 10.38 -21.47 -13.07
C THR A 82 11.07 -20.76 -14.24
N PHE A 83 12.04 -19.94 -13.90
CA PHE A 83 12.88 -19.17 -14.80
C PHE A 83 14.34 -19.58 -14.64
N SER A 84 15.13 -19.41 -15.68
CA SER A 84 16.59 -19.59 -15.70
C SER A 84 17.28 -18.23 -15.74
N SER A 85 18.60 -18.23 -15.50
CA SER A 85 19.40 -17.01 -15.69
C SER A 85 19.24 -16.46 -17.10
N GLY A 86 18.96 -15.17 -17.21
CA GLY A 86 18.73 -14.45 -18.46
C GLY A 86 17.29 -14.51 -18.97
N ASP A 87 16.41 -15.33 -18.38
CA ASP A 87 14.98 -15.27 -18.70
C ASP A 87 14.38 -13.95 -18.28
N THR A 88 13.30 -13.55 -18.98
CA THR A 88 12.61 -12.31 -18.71
C THR A 88 11.09 -12.48 -18.62
N ILE A 89 10.45 -11.62 -17.84
CA ILE A 89 9.01 -11.37 -17.85
C ILE A 89 8.79 -9.95 -18.29
N THR A 90 8.06 -9.73 -19.37
CA THR A 90 7.61 -8.40 -19.78
C THR A 90 6.13 -8.24 -19.42
N ILE A 91 5.81 -7.15 -18.74
CA ILE A 91 4.46 -6.81 -18.26
C ILE A 91 4.07 -5.49 -18.90
N THR A 92 2.96 -5.47 -19.63
CA THR A 92 2.43 -4.28 -20.29
C THR A 92 0.98 -4.05 -19.93
N SER A 93 0.56 -2.79 -19.85
CA SER A 93 -0.83 -2.41 -19.58
C SER A 93 -1.19 -1.10 -20.26
N SER A 94 -2.47 -0.92 -20.60
CA SER A 94 -3.01 0.38 -21.04
C SER A 94 -3.11 1.38 -19.89
N GLU A 95 -3.13 0.90 -18.64
CA GLU A 95 -3.15 1.70 -17.43
C GLU A 95 -1.76 1.77 -16.80
N LYS A 96 -1.49 2.82 -16.03
CA LYS A 96 -0.23 2.92 -15.29
C LYS A 96 -0.22 1.96 -14.11
N MET A 97 0.83 1.15 -14.03
CA MET A 97 1.18 0.27 -12.92
C MET A 97 2.12 1.02 -11.98
N TYR A 98 1.80 1.06 -10.70
CA TYR A 98 2.55 1.81 -9.68
C TYR A 98 3.27 0.92 -8.69
N SER A 99 2.96 -0.38 -8.70
CA SER A 99 3.68 -1.35 -7.89
C SER A 99 3.58 -2.75 -8.47
N LEU A 100 4.57 -3.57 -8.12
CA LEU A 100 4.68 -4.97 -8.46
C LEU A 100 4.77 -5.77 -7.16
N TYR A 101 3.95 -6.79 -7.01
CA TYR A 101 4.02 -7.80 -5.98
C TYR A 101 4.47 -9.13 -6.56
N ILE A 102 5.39 -9.81 -5.87
CA ILE A 102 5.86 -11.15 -6.23
C ILE A 102 5.91 -12.02 -4.97
N LYS A 103 5.32 -13.20 -5.07
CA LYS A 103 5.52 -14.32 -4.14
C LYS A 103 6.47 -15.32 -4.78
N TRP A 104 7.62 -15.51 -4.17
CA TRP A 104 8.64 -16.47 -4.55
C TRP A 104 8.37 -17.85 -3.95
N ASP A 105 8.83 -18.91 -4.60
CA ASP A 105 8.84 -20.28 -4.07
C ASP A 105 9.91 -20.45 -2.98
N LEU A 106 11.09 -19.89 -3.22
CA LEU A 106 12.21 -19.79 -2.29
C LEU A 106 12.68 -18.35 -2.25
N ILE A 107 13.43 -17.97 -1.21
CA ILE A 107 14.07 -16.65 -1.15
C ILE A 107 14.87 -16.41 -2.42
N PRO A 108 14.53 -15.37 -3.21
CA PRO A 108 15.17 -15.16 -4.49
C PRO A 108 16.61 -14.68 -4.31
N SER A 109 17.42 -15.00 -5.32
CA SER A 109 18.69 -14.32 -5.54
C SER A 109 18.43 -12.94 -6.18
N GLU A 110 19.50 -12.30 -6.63
CA GLU A 110 19.40 -11.03 -7.33
C GLU A 110 18.58 -11.15 -8.62
N TRP A 111 17.66 -10.23 -8.81
CA TRP A 111 16.89 -10.03 -10.03
C TRP A 111 16.76 -8.52 -10.30
N THR A 112 16.47 -8.15 -11.53
CA THR A 112 16.34 -6.74 -11.89
C THR A 112 14.94 -6.41 -12.41
N LEU A 113 14.47 -5.19 -12.11
CA LEU A 113 13.25 -4.60 -12.64
C LEU A 113 13.65 -3.38 -13.49
N SER A 114 13.29 -3.41 -14.77
CA SER A 114 13.50 -2.29 -15.69
C SER A 114 12.17 -1.65 -16.06
N TYR A 115 12.08 -0.32 -15.93
CA TYR A 115 10.90 0.49 -16.27
C TYR A 115 11.31 1.94 -16.52
N ASN A 116 10.65 2.66 -17.41
CA ASN A 116 10.89 4.09 -17.69
C ASN A 116 12.38 4.43 -17.91
N GLY A 117 13.16 3.53 -18.52
CA GLY A 117 14.61 3.71 -18.73
C GLY A 117 15.47 3.58 -17.48
N LYS A 118 14.91 3.16 -16.35
CA LYS A 118 15.62 2.81 -15.11
C LYS A 118 15.74 1.31 -14.99
N THR A 119 16.76 0.83 -14.27
CA THR A 119 16.89 -0.56 -13.85
C THR A 119 17.23 -0.58 -12.37
N GLU A 120 16.48 -1.33 -11.60
CA GLU A 120 16.65 -1.51 -10.15
C GLU A 120 16.98 -2.97 -9.86
N THR A 121 17.89 -3.20 -8.91
CA THR A 121 18.27 -4.54 -8.43
C THR A 121 17.46 -4.85 -7.18
N ASN A 122 16.86 -6.02 -7.15
CA ASN A 122 16.00 -6.54 -6.09
C ASN A 122 16.46 -7.95 -5.67
N GLY A 123 15.74 -8.60 -4.74
CA GLY A 123 16.03 -9.97 -4.29
C GLY A 123 17.05 -10.07 -3.16
N THR A 124 17.59 -8.94 -2.67
CA THR A 124 18.64 -8.94 -1.64
C THR A 124 18.13 -8.82 -0.21
N ASN A 125 16.82 -8.69 -0.02
CA ASN A 125 16.18 -8.45 1.27
C ASN A 125 15.89 -9.73 2.07
N GLY A 126 16.01 -10.91 1.46
CA GLY A 126 15.80 -12.20 2.12
C GLY A 126 14.32 -12.56 2.37
N PHE A 127 13.37 -11.96 1.65
CA PHE A 127 11.96 -12.22 1.81
C PHE A 127 11.40 -13.07 0.66
N LEU A 128 10.43 -13.95 1.00
CA LEU A 128 9.64 -14.71 0.02
C LEU A 128 8.61 -13.85 -0.71
N HIS A 129 8.27 -12.72 -0.14
CA HIS A 129 7.30 -11.79 -0.67
C HIS A 129 7.96 -10.44 -0.89
N GLU A 130 7.88 -9.94 -2.10
CA GLU A 130 8.43 -8.64 -2.45
C GLU A 130 7.33 -7.73 -3.00
N TYR A 131 7.34 -6.49 -2.54
CA TYR A 131 6.48 -5.43 -3.01
C TYR A 131 7.35 -4.25 -3.45
N VAL A 132 7.46 -4.07 -4.76
CA VAL A 132 8.28 -3.03 -5.36
C VAL A 132 7.41 -1.87 -5.79
N GLN A 133 7.70 -0.67 -5.31
CA GLN A 133 7.00 0.55 -5.69
C GLN A 133 7.63 1.19 -6.92
N ILE A 134 6.80 1.71 -7.82
CA ILE A 134 7.18 2.46 -9.03
C ILE A 134 6.60 3.87 -8.91
N PRO A 135 7.34 4.85 -8.35
CA PRO A 135 6.77 6.14 -7.92
C PRO A 135 6.03 6.91 -9.00
N ASP A 136 6.55 6.91 -10.24
CA ASP A 136 5.97 7.64 -11.38
C ASP A 136 4.94 6.82 -12.16
N GLY A 137 4.79 5.54 -11.81
CA GLY A 137 4.04 4.56 -12.57
C GLY A 137 4.64 4.31 -13.96
N THR A 138 4.32 3.15 -14.53
CA THR A 138 4.76 2.75 -15.87
C THR A 138 3.66 1.99 -16.59
N THR A 139 3.66 1.97 -17.91
CA THR A 139 2.81 1.11 -18.74
C THR A 139 3.54 -0.13 -19.23
N GLU A 140 4.86 -0.21 -18.98
CA GLU A 140 5.69 -1.36 -19.34
C GLU A 140 6.79 -1.54 -18.32
N MET A 141 7.03 -2.79 -17.91
CA MET A 141 8.16 -3.17 -17.08
C MET A 141 8.69 -4.54 -17.47
N THR A 142 9.98 -4.78 -17.22
CA THR A 142 10.64 -6.06 -17.51
C THR A 142 11.40 -6.54 -16.28
N ILE A 143 11.11 -7.76 -15.85
CA ILE A 143 11.87 -8.51 -14.86
C ILE A 143 12.93 -9.33 -15.58
N THR A 144 14.18 -9.32 -15.09
CA THR A 144 15.25 -10.19 -15.60
C THR A 144 15.89 -10.95 -14.45
N PHE A 145 16.06 -12.26 -14.62
CA PHE A 145 16.59 -13.16 -13.60
C PHE A 145 18.11 -13.34 -13.76
N ALA A 146 18.86 -13.14 -12.67
CA ALA A 146 20.30 -13.41 -12.65
C ALA A 146 20.62 -14.90 -12.45
N SER A 147 19.70 -15.66 -11.84
CA SER A 147 19.83 -17.10 -11.55
C SER A 147 18.50 -17.82 -11.78
N LYS A 148 18.48 -19.12 -11.42
CA LYS A 148 17.24 -19.92 -11.47
C LYS A 148 16.33 -19.55 -10.32
N GLU A 149 15.13 -19.05 -10.65
CA GLU A 149 14.11 -18.62 -9.69
C GLU A 149 12.75 -19.21 -10.04
N SER A 150 11.84 -19.23 -9.06
CA SER A 150 10.46 -19.67 -9.28
C SER A 150 9.49 -18.70 -8.61
N ILE A 151 8.50 -18.25 -9.38
CA ILE A 151 7.41 -17.38 -8.93
C ILE A 151 6.16 -18.22 -8.71
N CYS A 152 5.57 -18.13 -7.50
CA CYS A 152 4.29 -18.74 -7.16
C CYS A 152 3.12 -17.82 -7.51
N ASP A 153 3.28 -16.50 -7.25
CA ASP A 153 2.23 -15.54 -7.50
C ASP A 153 2.79 -14.16 -7.83
N MET A 154 2.09 -13.39 -8.69
CA MET A 154 2.54 -12.07 -9.13
C MET A 154 1.34 -11.21 -9.51
N HIS A 155 1.31 -9.98 -8.99
CA HIS A 155 0.28 -8.99 -9.27
C HIS A 155 0.88 -7.61 -9.50
N VAL A 156 0.20 -6.79 -10.27
CA VAL A 156 0.53 -5.38 -10.48
C VAL A 156 -0.64 -4.50 -10.06
N TYR A 157 -0.34 -3.33 -9.48
CA TYR A 157 -1.36 -2.49 -8.88
C TYR A 157 -1.32 -1.06 -9.39
N SER A 158 -2.48 -0.43 -9.37
CA SER A 158 -2.68 1.00 -9.63
C SER A 158 -2.07 1.86 -8.52
N LYS A 159 -2.16 3.18 -8.67
CA LYS A 159 -1.73 4.11 -7.64
C LYS A 159 -2.63 3.99 -6.41
N GLY A 160 -2.02 3.79 -5.25
CA GLY A 160 -2.76 3.69 -3.98
C GLY A 160 -1.86 3.23 -2.82
N SER A 161 -2.48 3.00 -1.67
CA SER A 161 -1.83 2.33 -0.54
C SER A 161 -1.65 0.84 -0.84
N VAL A 162 -0.69 0.21 -0.19
CA VAL A 162 -0.47 -1.24 -0.32
C VAL A 162 -1.78 -1.98 -0.08
N PRO A 163 -2.20 -2.88 -0.98
CA PRO A 163 -3.42 -3.67 -0.81
C PRO A 163 -3.44 -4.44 0.51
N GLU A 164 -4.64 -4.64 1.06
CA GLU A 164 -4.80 -5.26 2.38
C GLU A 164 -4.29 -6.70 2.42
N ASP A 165 -4.52 -7.45 1.36
CA ASP A 165 -4.01 -8.82 1.17
C ASP A 165 -2.49 -8.88 1.20
N VAL A 166 -1.80 -7.88 0.66
CA VAL A 166 -0.34 -7.75 0.72
C VAL A 166 0.14 -7.24 2.09
N GLN A 167 -0.68 -6.46 2.80
CA GLN A 167 -0.33 -5.95 4.13
C GLN A 167 -0.36 -7.04 5.21
N THR A 168 -1.27 -7.99 5.10
CA THR A 168 -1.51 -8.99 6.17
C THR A 168 -0.31 -9.86 6.49
N TRP A 169 0.63 -10.05 5.57
CA TRP A 169 1.83 -10.82 5.86
C TRP A 169 3.13 -10.02 5.96
N LYS A 170 3.08 -8.71 5.81
CA LYS A 170 4.15 -7.83 6.31
C LYS A 170 4.16 -7.76 7.84
N THR A 171 3.00 -7.80 8.48
CA THR A 171 2.86 -7.64 9.93
C THR A 171 3.56 -8.74 10.74
N PRO A 172 3.49 -10.04 10.40
CA PRO A 172 4.26 -11.08 11.08
C PRO A 172 5.76 -10.99 10.81
N CYS A 173 6.16 -10.50 9.64
CA CYS A 173 7.57 -10.43 9.25
C CYS A 173 8.32 -9.22 9.84
N ASP A 174 7.61 -8.21 10.31
CA ASP A 174 8.22 -7.04 10.96
C ASP A 174 8.67 -7.33 12.41
N ASN A 175 8.23 -8.44 13.01
CA ASN A 175 8.69 -8.93 14.30
C ASN A 175 9.69 -10.07 14.09
N ALA A 176 10.98 -9.77 14.22
CA ALA A 176 12.07 -10.74 14.03
C ALA A 176 11.90 -12.04 14.85
N ASP A 177 11.25 -11.96 16.01
CA ASP A 177 10.97 -13.11 16.87
C ASP A 177 9.95 -14.10 16.28
N ILE A 178 9.13 -13.67 15.33
CA ILE A 178 8.11 -14.50 14.66
C ILE A 178 8.66 -15.18 13.40
N LEU A 179 9.65 -14.59 12.75
CA LEU A 179 10.31 -15.15 11.56
C LEU A 179 10.96 -16.52 11.82
N VAL A 180 11.47 -16.74 13.03
CA VAL A 180 12.11 -18.00 13.41
C VAL A 180 11.09 -19.15 13.50
N PHE A 181 9.83 -18.84 13.78
CA PHE A 181 8.75 -19.85 13.87
C PHE A 181 8.03 -20.09 12.53
N ALA A 182 7.92 -19.08 11.68
CA ALA A 182 7.26 -19.22 10.38
C ALA A 182 8.05 -20.09 9.41
N THR A 183 9.38 -20.12 9.50
CA THR A 183 10.23 -20.99 8.68
C THR A 183 10.17 -22.46 9.04
N HIS A 184 9.59 -22.81 10.19
CA HIS A 184 9.43 -24.21 10.66
C HIS A 184 8.01 -24.74 10.54
N ALA A 185 7.06 -23.93 10.17
CA ALA A 185 5.66 -24.35 10.04
C ALA A 185 5.29 -24.86 8.63
N ASP A 186 6.16 -24.67 7.66
CA ASP A 186 5.95 -25.06 6.26
C ASP A 186 6.83 -26.26 5.80
N ASP A 187 7.50 -26.98 6.74
CA ASP A 187 8.23 -28.22 6.48
C ASP A 187 7.37 -29.47 6.79
#